data_de4ea8be0955c1abf2da9be25de8a997
#
_entry.id   de4ea8be0955c1abf2da9be25de8a997
#
_cell.length_a   1.000
_cell.length_b   1.000
_cell.length_c   1.000
_cell.angle_alpha   90.00
_cell.angle_beta   90.00
_cell.angle_gamma   90.00
#
_symmetry.space_group_name_H-M   'P 1'
#
loop_
_entity.id
_entity.type
_entity.pdbx_description
1 polymer ?
#
loop_
_entity_poly.entity_id
_entity_poly.type
_entity_poly.pdbx_seq_one_letter_code
_entity_poly.pdbx_strand_id
1 'polypeptide(L)'
;HCDIPCKIYDPISSQIAVLTMIRIIDLIEDLDVSDNANLNNKAQLSRLISQKEEHGIKVKEEIRVIWGDYFKKPQIDQFPEIHELTHSIMLLCSKSKQNVDRQACLDLLDKVNRFAEIFWLTKNIKIFRKKCPYPPEMEIVYPDLK
;
A
#
# COMPACT_ATOMS: atom_id res chain seq x y z
N HIS A 1 9.51 8.72 11.53
CA HIS A 1 8.41 9.08 12.42
C HIS A 1 8.65 8.59 13.85
N CYS A 2 9.02 7.36 14.09
CA CYS A 2 8.87 6.79 15.42
C CYS A 2 10.15 6.42 16.17
N ASP A 3 11.06 7.36 16.29
CA ASP A 3 12.07 7.31 17.36
C ASP A 3 11.48 7.68 18.73
N ILE A 4 10.30 8.26 18.73
CA ILE A 4 9.52 8.49 19.94
C ILE A 4 8.83 7.17 20.32
N PRO A 5 8.94 6.67 21.57
CA PRO A 5 8.34 5.39 21.95
C PRO A 5 6.81 5.49 22.13
N CYS A 6 6.10 5.99 21.13
CA CYS A 6 4.65 6.18 21.17
C CYS A 6 3.88 4.85 21.03
N LYS A 7 4.48 3.86 20.38
CA LYS A 7 3.89 2.52 20.13
C LYS A 7 2.60 2.56 19.28
N ILE A 8 2.37 3.65 18.55
CA ILE A 8 1.21 3.80 17.69
C ILE A 8 1.61 3.38 16.27
N TYR A 9 1.26 2.16 15.91
CA TYR A 9 1.50 1.58 14.59
C TYR A 9 0.23 0.92 14.08
N ASP A 10 -0.11 1.18 12.83
CA ASP A 10 -1.25 0.57 12.16
C ASP A 10 -0.95 0.47 10.65
N PRO A 11 -1.02 -0.71 10.04
CA PRO A 11 -0.75 -0.86 8.62
C PRO A 11 -1.84 -0.28 7.71
N ILE A 12 -2.96 0.18 8.24
CA ILE A 12 -4.10 0.67 7.43
C ILE A 12 -3.70 1.83 6.51
N SER A 13 -2.80 2.72 6.95
CA SER A 13 -2.34 3.84 6.11
C SER A 13 -1.67 3.36 4.83
N SER A 14 -0.84 2.30 4.91
CA SER A 14 -0.19 1.72 3.74
C SER A 14 -1.20 1.00 2.84
N GLN A 15 -2.17 0.30 3.41
CA GLN A 15 -3.23 -0.38 2.64
C GLN A 15 -4.07 0.64 1.85
N ILE A 16 -4.51 1.72 2.49
CA ILE A 16 -5.28 2.79 1.83
C ILE A 16 -4.45 3.46 0.74
N ALA A 17 -3.17 3.67 0.96
CA ALA A 17 -2.30 4.28 -0.06
C ALA A 17 -2.18 3.40 -1.30
N VAL A 18 -2.08 2.07 -1.16
CA VAL A 18 -2.08 1.15 -2.32
C VAL A 18 -3.44 1.16 -3.03
N LEU A 19 -4.55 1.15 -2.29
CA LEU A 19 -5.89 1.26 -2.88
C LEU A 19 -6.03 2.55 -3.69
N THR A 20 -5.48 3.65 -3.19
CA THR A 20 -5.46 4.94 -3.90
C THR A 20 -4.67 4.83 -5.20
N MET A 21 -3.52 4.16 -5.21
CA MET A 21 -2.74 3.93 -6.43
C MET A 21 -3.53 3.13 -7.46
N ILE A 22 -4.22 2.07 -7.04
CA ILE A 22 -5.07 1.25 -7.94
C ILE A 22 -6.20 2.10 -8.53
N ARG A 23 -6.88 2.88 -7.68
CA ARG A 23 -7.95 3.77 -8.12
C ARG A 23 -7.46 4.83 -9.11
N ILE A 24 -6.29 5.38 -8.87
CA ILE A 24 -5.68 6.36 -9.78
C ILE A 24 -5.42 5.72 -11.15
N ILE A 25 -4.93 4.49 -11.20
CA ILE A 25 -4.72 3.79 -12.47
C ILE A 25 -6.05 3.58 -13.20
N ASP A 26 -7.11 3.19 -12.49
CA ASP A 26 -8.43 3.07 -13.09
C ASP A 26 -8.92 4.40 -13.70
N LEU A 27 -8.69 5.51 -12.99
CA LEU A 27 -9.01 6.85 -13.49
C LEU A 27 -8.15 7.26 -14.69
N ILE A 28 -6.89 6.88 -14.74
CA ILE A 28 -6.01 7.12 -15.89
C ILE A 28 -6.50 6.32 -17.11
N GLU A 29 -6.88 5.07 -16.91
CA GLU A 29 -7.39 4.21 -18.00
C GLU A 29 -8.70 4.73 -18.61
N ASP A 30 -9.53 5.41 -17.80
CA ASP A 30 -10.76 6.03 -18.26
C ASP A 30 -10.56 7.39 -18.95
N LEU A 31 -9.34 7.93 -18.92
CA LEU A 31 -9.04 9.25 -19.44
C LEU A 31 -8.58 9.16 -20.90
N ASP A 32 -9.05 10.08 -21.74
CA ASP A 32 -8.48 10.23 -23.09
C ASP A 32 -7.08 10.84 -22.98
N VAL A 33 -6.08 10.04 -23.35
CA VAL A 33 -4.66 10.41 -23.33
C VAL A 33 -4.06 10.40 -24.74
N SER A 34 -4.90 10.42 -25.78
CA SER A 34 -4.45 10.52 -27.18
C SER A 34 -3.70 11.83 -27.43
N ASP A 35 -2.98 11.89 -28.57
CA ASP A 35 -2.28 13.11 -28.99
C ASP A 35 -3.23 14.28 -29.20
N ASN A 36 -4.51 13.99 -29.53
CA ASN A 36 -5.57 14.97 -29.73
C ASN A 36 -6.35 15.29 -28.43
N ALA A 37 -5.96 14.74 -27.28
CA ALA A 37 -6.62 15.03 -26.03
C ALA A 37 -6.57 16.52 -25.70
N ASN A 38 -7.65 17.05 -25.12
CA ASN A 38 -7.70 18.46 -24.75
C ASN A 38 -6.72 18.77 -23.58
N LEU A 39 -6.45 20.04 -23.39
CA LEU A 39 -5.49 20.51 -22.38
C LEU A 39 -5.90 20.09 -20.95
N ASN A 40 -7.19 20.10 -20.64
CA ASN A 40 -7.70 19.70 -19.32
C ASN A 40 -7.44 18.22 -19.05
N ASN A 41 -7.60 17.34 -20.04
CA ASN A 41 -7.28 15.91 -19.90
C ASN A 41 -5.78 15.69 -19.66
N LYS A 42 -4.92 16.41 -20.37
CA LYS A 42 -3.48 16.36 -20.17
C LYS A 42 -3.09 16.85 -18.77
N ALA A 43 -3.69 17.92 -18.31
CA ALA A 43 -3.49 18.44 -16.95
C ALA A 43 -3.96 17.41 -15.88
N GLN A 44 -5.12 16.79 -16.09
CA GLN A 44 -5.64 15.76 -15.21
C GLN A 44 -4.73 14.53 -15.16
N LEU A 45 -4.23 14.07 -16.29
CA LEU A 45 -3.25 12.97 -16.36
C LEU A 45 -2.02 13.28 -15.53
N SER A 46 -1.46 14.49 -15.65
CA SER A 46 -0.29 14.92 -14.89
C SER A 46 -0.55 14.89 -13.37
N ARG A 47 -1.72 15.35 -12.93
CA ARG A 47 -2.12 15.32 -11.52
C ARG A 47 -2.28 13.90 -11.00
N LEU A 48 -2.91 13.02 -11.76
CA LEU A 48 -3.11 11.62 -11.39
C LEU A 48 -1.75 10.89 -11.25
N ILE A 49 -0.84 11.09 -12.20
CA ILE A 49 0.50 10.51 -12.14
C ILE A 49 1.25 11.00 -10.91
N SER A 50 1.21 12.30 -10.63
CA SER A 50 1.86 12.90 -9.46
C SER A 50 1.31 12.29 -8.15
N GLN A 51 -0.01 12.16 -8.03
CA GLN A 51 -0.63 11.55 -6.86
C GLN A 51 -0.30 10.07 -6.71
N LYS A 52 -0.18 9.32 -7.81
CA LYS A 52 0.27 7.94 -7.78
C LYS A 52 1.70 7.83 -7.22
N GLU A 53 2.58 8.70 -7.64
CA GLU A 53 3.96 8.79 -7.11
C GLU A 53 3.96 9.07 -5.60
N GLU A 54 3.23 10.07 -5.16
CA GLU A 54 3.16 10.46 -3.74
C GLU A 54 2.62 9.32 -2.87
N HIS A 55 1.58 8.62 -3.31
CA HIS A 55 1.04 7.49 -2.56
C HIS A 55 1.98 6.30 -2.53
N GLY A 56 2.75 6.07 -3.59
CA GLY A 56 3.82 5.06 -3.58
C GLY A 56 4.92 5.39 -2.57
N ILE A 57 5.31 6.66 -2.45
CA ILE A 57 6.24 7.11 -1.42
C ILE A 57 5.66 6.83 -0.03
N LYS A 58 4.38 7.16 0.17
CA LYS A 58 3.69 6.93 1.44
C LYS A 58 3.68 5.45 1.83
N VAL A 59 3.39 4.55 0.89
CA VAL A 59 3.45 3.10 1.14
C VAL A 59 4.84 2.70 1.66
N LYS A 60 5.89 3.13 0.99
CA LYS A 60 7.26 2.80 1.41
C LYS A 60 7.59 3.30 2.80
N GLU A 61 7.21 4.54 3.11
CA GLU A 61 7.49 5.16 4.40
C GLU A 61 6.74 4.45 5.53
N GLU A 62 5.46 4.21 5.37
CA GLU A 62 4.64 3.54 6.38
C GLU A 62 5.13 2.11 6.67
N ILE A 63 5.39 1.34 5.63
CA ILE A 63 5.92 -0.03 5.77
C ILE A 63 7.30 -0.02 6.44
N ARG A 64 8.19 0.88 6.02
CA ARG A 64 9.54 0.98 6.56
C ARG A 64 9.55 1.35 8.04
N VAL A 65 8.67 2.26 8.46
CA VAL A 65 8.54 2.67 9.86
C VAL A 65 8.09 1.48 10.72
N ILE A 66 7.04 0.78 10.31
CA ILE A 66 6.54 -0.38 11.06
C ILE A 66 7.60 -1.49 11.09
N TRP A 67 8.20 -1.81 9.94
CA TRP A 67 9.24 -2.83 9.87
C TRP A 67 10.47 -2.48 10.72
N GLY A 68 10.93 -1.23 10.64
CA GLY A 68 12.15 -0.79 11.33
C GLY A 68 11.98 -0.56 12.83
N ASP A 69 10.84 -0.04 13.25
CA ASP A 69 10.64 0.44 14.63
C ASP A 69 9.78 -0.50 15.48
N TYR A 70 8.81 -1.16 14.88
CA TYR A 70 7.93 -2.09 15.60
C TYR A 70 8.48 -3.51 15.64
N PHE A 71 8.93 -4.07 14.50
CA PHE A 71 9.44 -5.45 14.46
C PHE A 71 10.78 -5.55 15.15
N LYS A 72 10.80 -6.27 16.27
CA LYS A 72 12.00 -6.62 17.03
C LYS A 72 12.18 -8.13 17.02
N LYS A 73 13.20 -8.62 17.72
CA LYS A 73 13.53 -10.04 17.75
C LYS A 73 12.32 -10.97 17.98
N PRO A 74 11.42 -10.72 18.96
CA PRO A 74 10.28 -11.62 19.16
C PRO A 74 9.35 -11.73 17.95
N GLN A 75 9.04 -10.60 17.30
CA GLN A 75 8.18 -10.59 16.12
C GLN A 75 8.88 -11.21 14.90
N ILE A 76 10.16 -10.94 14.73
CA ILE A 76 10.98 -11.50 13.65
C ILE A 76 11.12 -13.02 13.79
N ASP A 77 11.34 -13.52 15.01
CA ASP A 77 11.41 -14.96 15.28
C ASP A 77 10.07 -15.65 14.96
N GLN A 78 8.95 -14.99 15.23
CA GLN A 78 7.62 -15.50 14.93
C GLN A 78 7.32 -15.49 13.41
N PHE A 79 7.75 -14.46 12.70
CA PHE A 79 7.56 -14.30 11.26
C PHE A 79 8.87 -13.91 10.57
N PRO A 80 9.80 -14.84 10.38
CA PRO A 80 11.11 -14.53 9.77
C PRO A 80 11.00 -14.06 8.32
N GLU A 81 9.89 -14.32 7.64
CA GLU A 81 9.61 -13.84 6.29
C GLU A 81 9.49 -12.33 6.17
N ILE A 82 9.39 -11.59 7.30
CA ILE A 82 9.10 -10.15 7.31
C ILE A 82 10.15 -9.32 6.55
N HIS A 83 11.40 -9.71 6.60
CA HIS A 83 12.48 -9.00 5.90
C HIS A 83 12.35 -9.11 4.38
N GLU A 84 12.17 -10.32 3.87
CA GLU A 84 11.99 -10.57 2.43
C GLU A 84 10.67 -9.95 1.93
N LEU A 85 9.60 -10.08 2.70
CA LEU A 85 8.31 -9.47 2.39
C LEU A 85 8.45 -7.94 2.27
N THR A 86 9.09 -7.29 3.24
CA THR A 86 9.31 -5.84 3.21
C THR A 86 10.13 -5.42 1.99
N HIS A 87 11.20 -6.14 1.68
CA HIS A 87 11.99 -5.83 0.50
C HIS A 87 11.17 -5.99 -0.79
N SER A 88 10.37 -7.06 -0.91
CA SER A 88 9.49 -7.25 -2.07
C SER A 88 8.45 -6.13 -2.22
N ILE A 89 7.93 -5.61 -1.10
CA ILE A 89 7.04 -4.44 -1.09
C ILE A 89 7.77 -3.21 -1.65
N MET A 90 9.01 -2.97 -1.24
CA MET A 90 9.80 -1.85 -1.75
C MET A 90 9.99 -1.94 -3.27
N LEU A 91 10.32 -3.11 -3.80
CA LEU A 91 10.51 -3.33 -5.23
C LEU A 91 9.21 -3.16 -6.03
N LEU A 92 8.12 -3.77 -5.57
CA LEU A 92 6.81 -3.63 -6.21
C LEU A 92 6.28 -2.21 -6.16
N CYS A 93 6.53 -1.51 -5.06
CA CYS A 93 6.15 -0.11 -4.93
C CYS A 93 6.91 0.77 -5.91
N SER A 94 8.21 0.54 -6.11
CA SER A 94 9.01 1.23 -7.13
C SER A 94 8.46 0.98 -8.53
N LYS A 95 8.16 -0.27 -8.87
CA LYS A 95 7.55 -0.64 -10.15
C LYS A 95 6.21 0.04 -10.36
N SER A 96 5.35 0.04 -9.34
CA SER A 96 4.03 0.67 -9.38
C SER A 96 4.07 2.19 -9.52
N LYS A 97 5.09 2.83 -8.95
CA LYS A 97 5.33 4.26 -9.11
C LYS A 97 5.76 4.61 -10.53
N GLN A 98 6.73 3.88 -11.06
CA GLN A 98 7.39 4.18 -12.33
C GLN A 98 6.54 3.86 -13.55
N ASN A 99 5.50 3.05 -13.40
CA ASN A 99 4.69 2.55 -14.51
C ASN A 99 3.20 2.74 -14.23
N VAL A 100 2.40 2.76 -15.29
CA VAL A 100 0.95 2.60 -15.21
C VAL A 100 0.67 1.10 -15.41
N ASP A 101 0.82 0.34 -14.35
CA ASP A 101 0.74 -1.11 -14.35
C ASP A 101 -0.18 -1.55 -13.20
N ARG A 102 -1.43 -1.84 -13.56
CA ARG A 102 -2.45 -2.24 -12.59
C ARG A 102 -2.09 -3.54 -11.89
N GLN A 103 -1.51 -4.51 -12.62
CA GLN A 103 -1.13 -5.78 -12.03
C GLN A 103 -0.02 -5.62 -10.97
N ALA A 104 0.94 -4.74 -11.22
CA ALA A 104 1.98 -4.44 -10.21
C ALA A 104 1.38 -3.87 -8.93
N CYS A 105 0.36 -3.00 -9.03
CA CYS A 105 -0.35 -2.47 -7.87
C CYS A 105 -1.20 -3.54 -7.16
N LEU A 106 -1.80 -4.47 -7.88
CA LEU A 106 -2.52 -5.60 -7.29
C LEU A 106 -1.56 -6.54 -6.53
N ASP A 107 -0.41 -6.83 -7.11
CA ASP A 107 0.64 -7.62 -6.46
C ASP A 107 1.18 -6.89 -5.20
N LEU A 108 1.33 -5.57 -5.29
CA LEU A 108 1.69 -4.73 -4.14
C LEU A 108 0.63 -4.82 -3.02
N LEU A 109 -0.64 -4.77 -3.37
CA LEU A 109 -1.74 -4.90 -2.40
C LEU A 109 -1.69 -6.25 -1.69
N ASP A 110 -1.46 -7.34 -2.41
CA ASP A 110 -1.33 -8.67 -1.81
C ASP A 110 -0.20 -8.72 -0.78
N LYS A 111 0.95 -8.14 -1.10
CA LYS A 111 2.10 -8.10 -0.19
C LYS A 111 1.85 -7.20 1.02
N VAL A 112 1.23 -6.05 0.82
CA VAL A 112 0.89 -5.12 1.91
C VAL A 112 -0.19 -5.74 2.81
N ASN A 113 -1.16 -6.46 2.25
CA ASN A 113 -2.13 -7.23 3.02
C ASN A 113 -1.45 -8.33 3.86
N ARG A 114 -0.48 -9.04 3.31
CA ARG A 114 0.29 -10.03 4.09
C ARG A 114 1.08 -9.36 5.22
N PHE A 115 1.66 -8.21 4.97
CA PHE A 115 2.34 -7.43 6.00
C PHE A 115 1.38 -7.03 7.13
N ALA A 116 0.19 -6.55 6.78
CA ALA A 116 -0.86 -6.18 7.74
C ALA A 116 -1.31 -7.40 8.57
N GLU A 117 -1.51 -8.55 7.91
CA GLU A 117 -1.85 -9.81 8.58
C GLU A 117 -0.79 -10.19 9.62
N ILE A 118 0.49 -10.21 9.23
CA ILE A 118 1.61 -10.50 10.13
C ILE A 118 1.61 -9.53 11.31
N PHE A 119 1.46 -8.24 11.05
CA PHE A 119 1.44 -7.22 12.11
C PHE A 119 0.38 -7.53 13.17
N TRP A 120 -0.87 -7.77 12.76
CA TRP A 120 -1.96 -8.05 13.70
C TRP A 120 -1.76 -9.39 14.43
N LEU A 121 -1.26 -10.41 13.74
CA LEU A 121 -0.97 -11.71 14.36
C LEU A 121 0.12 -11.61 15.42
N THR A 122 1.12 -10.74 15.26
CA THR A 122 2.14 -10.51 16.32
C THR A 122 1.54 -9.88 17.58
N LYS A 123 0.38 -9.24 17.48
CA LYS A 123 -0.37 -8.69 18.61
C LYS A 123 -1.44 -9.65 19.16
N ASN A 124 -1.48 -10.90 18.66
CA ASN A 124 -2.51 -11.89 18.99
C ASN A 124 -3.95 -11.43 18.65
N ILE A 125 -4.06 -10.56 17.65
CA ILE A 125 -5.35 -10.08 17.13
C ILE A 125 -5.69 -10.88 15.88
N LYS A 126 -6.87 -11.48 15.85
CA LYS A 126 -7.39 -12.17 14.68
C LYS A 126 -7.65 -11.17 13.55
N ILE A 127 -7.56 -11.66 12.34
CA ILE A 127 -7.85 -10.84 11.15
C ILE A 127 -9.02 -11.44 10.37
N PHE A 128 -9.65 -10.61 9.57
CA PHE A 128 -10.54 -11.04 8.50
C PHE A 128 -10.23 -10.24 7.23
N ARG A 129 -10.70 -10.75 6.10
CA ARG A 129 -10.57 -10.08 4.81
C ARG A 129 -11.95 -9.68 4.31
N LYS A 130 -12.07 -8.46 3.83
CA LYS A 130 -13.33 -7.95 3.28
C LYS A 130 -13.06 -6.88 2.22
N LYS A 131 -13.94 -6.85 1.23
CA LYS A 131 -13.94 -5.76 0.24
C LYS A 131 -14.24 -4.44 0.93
N CYS A 132 -13.43 -3.43 0.65
CA CYS A 132 -13.68 -2.08 1.13
C CYS A 132 -14.92 -1.48 0.42
N PRO A 133 -15.74 -0.70 1.15
CA PRO A 133 -17.02 -0.18 0.65
C PRO A 133 -16.85 1.08 -0.23
N TYR A 134 -15.74 1.20 -0.93
CA TYR A 134 -15.40 2.31 -1.81
C TYR A 134 -14.54 1.80 -2.97
N PRO A 135 -14.52 2.49 -4.12
CA PRO A 135 -13.62 2.11 -5.22
C PRO A 135 -12.16 2.07 -4.75
N PRO A 136 -11.38 1.09 -5.21
CA PRO A 136 -11.65 0.09 -6.25
C PRO A 136 -12.33 -1.19 -5.77
N GLU A 137 -12.94 -1.22 -4.60
CA GLU A 137 -13.65 -2.36 -4.00
C GLU A 137 -12.79 -3.62 -3.86
N MET A 138 -11.52 -3.43 -3.59
CA MET A 138 -10.58 -4.52 -3.39
C MET A 138 -10.67 -5.08 -1.96
N GLU A 139 -10.29 -6.35 -1.83
CA GLU A 139 -10.22 -7.00 -0.52
C GLU A 139 -8.97 -6.59 0.24
N ILE A 140 -9.14 -6.18 1.48
CA ILE A 140 -8.05 -5.88 2.40
C ILE A 140 -8.20 -6.60 3.74
N VAL A 141 -7.08 -6.70 4.45
CA VAL A 141 -7.01 -7.27 5.80
C VAL A 141 -7.47 -6.23 6.81
N TYR A 142 -8.38 -6.66 7.69
CA TYR A 142 -8.84 -5.88 8.84
C TYR A 142 -8.55 -6.64 10.14
N PRO A 143 -8.23 -5.92 11.23
CA PRO A 143 -8.20 -6.55 12.55
C PRO A 143 -9.61 -6.84 13.06
N ASP A 144 -9.78 -7.97 13.73
CA ASP A 144 -11.01 -8.28 14.47
C ASP A 144 -10.86 -7.76 15.90
N LEU A 145 -11.39 -6.58 16.13
CA LEU A 145 -11.30 -5.86 17.41
C LEU A 145 -12.52 -6.08 18.31
N LYS A 146 -13.36 -7.07 18.02
CA LYS A 146 -14.55 -7.39 18.83
C LYS A 146 -14.21 -8.11 20.14
#